data_62688f314f5e67c67493c60c4cea245d
#
_entry.id   62688f314f5e67c67493c60c4cea245d
#
_cell.length_a   1.000
_cell.length_b   1.000
_cell.length_c   1.000
_cell.angle_alpha   90.00
_cell.angle_beta   90.00
_cell.angle_gamma   90.00
#
_symmetry.space_group_name_H-M   'P 1'
#
loop_
_entity.id
_entity.type
_entity.pdbx_description
1 polymer ?
#
loop_
_entity_poly.entity_id
_entity_poly.type
_entity_poly.pdbx_seq_one_letter_code
_entity_poly.pdbx_strand_id
1 'polypeptide(L)'
;MKVISARTIEGLDKEELLSLFNSHAAPMILVEKDRLFMNFHNGDVERVQREIASPVYDIGEYHGDDIFMSTIFVPRGEEKNFTNLVSARWHDLAMDIFLPDGGKVYGIQKFCEREGLGRESVIAFGDGDNDIQMLRFAGLGVAMGNAPDNVKAEADYVTDPVDEDGIEKALIGFGVIQ
;
A
#
# COMPACT_ATOMS: atom_id res chain seq x y z
N MET A 1 -20.35 8.18 1.40
CA MET A 1 -19.89 6.77 1.30
C MET A 1 -19.92 6.17 2.70
N LYS A 2 -20.46 4.95 2.91
CA LYS A 2 -20.48 4.30 4.23
C LYS A 2 -19.17 3.52 4.42
N VAL A 3 -18.42 3.83 5.49
CA VAL A 3 -17.22 3.08 5.88
C VAL A 3 -17.66 1.68 6.34
N ILE A 4 -17.02 0.63 5.85
CA ILE A 4 -17.29 -0.77 6.22
C ILE A 4 -16.51 -1.13 7.47
N SER A 5 -15.23 -0.81 7.47
CA SER A 5 -14.30 -1.02 8.57
C SER A 5 -13.15 -0.02 8.44
N ALA A 6 -12.52 0.29 9.54
CA ALA A 6 -11.32 1.11 9.59
C ALA A 6 -10.43 0.64 10.75
N ARG A 7 -9.12 0.73 10.58
CA ARG A 7 -8.13 0.53 11.64
C ARG A 7 -7.16 1.69 11.63
N THR A 8 -6.84 2.19 12.79
CA THR A 8 -6.00 3.36 12.98
C THR A 8 -4.78 3.02 13.81
N ILE A 9 -3.69 3.69 13.57
CA ILE A 9 -2.46 3.55 14.35
C ILE A 9 -2.69 4.32 15.65
N GLU A 10 -2.56 3.62 16.80
CA GLU A 10 -2.89 4.15 18.13
C GLU A 10 -1.76 3.89 19.15
N GLY A 11 -1.87 4.49 20.34
CA GLY A 11 -0.98 4.25 21.47
C GLY A 11 0.49 4.52 21.13
N LEU A 12 1.37 3.62 21.58
CA LEU A 12 2.83 3.76 21.42
C LEU A 12 3.25 3.77 19.93
N ASP A 13 2.57 3.03 19.06
CA ASP A 13 2.87 3.00 17.64
C ASP A 13 2.63 4.36 16.98
N LYS A 14 1.56 5.05 17.38
CA LYS A 14 1.25 6.42 16.95
C LYS A 14 2.29 7.42 17.48
N GLU A 15 2.70 7.28 18.73
CA GLU A 15 3.74 8.12 19.32
C GLU A 15 5.08 7.96 18.61
N GLU A 16 5.48 6.72 18.30
CA GLU A 16 6.70 6.41 17.57
C GLU A 16 6.66 7.03 16.15
N LEU A 17 5.54 6.85 15.44
CA LEU A 17 5.34 7.40 14.10
C LEU A 17 5.37 8.94 14.10
N LEU A 18 4.68 9.59 15.05
CA LEU A 18 4.65 11.04 15.17
C LEU A 18 6.00 11.62 15.62
N SER A 19 6.74 10.90 16.46
CA SER A 19 8.09 11.30 16.83
C SER A 19 9.00 11.37 15.60
N LEU A 20 8.92 10.38 14.71
CA LEU A 20 9.68 10.38 13.46
C LEU A 20 9.20 11.49 12.51
N PHE A 21 7.88 11.65 12.34
CA PHE A 21 7.28 12.69 11.52
C PHE A 21 7.73 14.10 11.95
N ASN A 22 7.65 14.39 13.24
CA ASN A 22 8.01 15.70 13.81
C ASN A 22 9.52 15.95 13.84
N SER A 23 10.35 14.91 13.80
CA SER A 23 11.81 15.05 13.77
C SER A 23 12.34 15.60 12.46
N HIS A 24 11.56 15.55 11.39
CA HIS A 24 11.96 15.89 10.01
C HIS A 24 13.22 15.12 9.53
N ALA A 25 13.46 13.91 10.08
CA ALA A 25 14.60 13.08 9.69
C ALA A 25 14.44 12.49 8.28
N ALA A 26 13.21 12.33 7.82
CA ALA A 26 12.87 11.92 6.46
C ALA A 26 11.54 12.55 6.03
N PRO A 27 11.30 12.76 4.73
CA PRO A 27 10.00 13.17 4.25
C PRO A 27 8.97 12.07 4.52
N MET A 28 7.83 12.45 5.08
CA MET A 28 6.75 11.51 5.41
C MET A 28 5.39 12.10 5.04
N ILE A 29 4.48 11.23 4.61
CA ILE A 29 3.06 11.52 4.46
C ILE A 29 2.32 10.88 5.63
N LEU A 30 1.43 11.61 6.28
CA LEU A 30 0.40 11.05 7.13
C LEU A 30 -0.91 10.96 6.37
N VAL A 31 -1.57 9.82 6.50
CA VAL A 31 -2.87 9.54 5.89
C VAL A 31 -3.93 9.53 6.98
N GLU A 32 -4.73 10.58 7.01
CA GLU A 32 -5.92 10.72 7.83
C GLU A 32 -7.17 10.41 7.00
N LYS A 33 -8.33 10.42 7.61
CA LYS A 33 -9.59 10.07 6.95
C LYS A 33 -9.92 10.97 5.75
N ASP A 34 -9.73 12.26 5.91
CA ASP A 34 -10.17 13.26 4.94
C ASP A 34 -8.99 14.10 4.42
N ARG A 35 -7.76 13.77 4.82
CA ARG A 35 -6.57 14.57 4.54
C ARG A 35 -5.32 13.71 4.41
N LEU A 36 -4.46 14.06 3.42
CA LEU A 36 -3.07 13.61 3.32
C LEU A 36 -2.18 14.84 3.35
N PHE A 37 -1.12 14.80 4.13
CA PHE A 37 -0.17 15.91 4.23
C PHE A 37 1.23 15.41 4.58
N MET A 38 2.23 16.24 4.33
CA MET A 38 3.63 15.93 4.55
C MET A 38 4.22 16.77 5.67
N ASN A 39 5.28 16.26 6.32
CA ASN A 39 6.09 17.07 7.21
C ASN A 39 7.01 18.04 6.44
N PHE A 40 7.60 17.58 5.34
CA PHE A 40 8.34 18.38 4.36
C PHE A 40 8.52 17.57 3.09
N HIS A 41 8.98 18.19 2.01
CA HIS A 41 9.36 17.52 0.76
C HIS A 41 10.75 17.95 0.29
N ASN A 42 11.35 17.13 -0.56
CA ASN A 42 12.65 17.34 -1.18
C ASN A 42 12.63 16.82 -2.63
N GLY A 43 13.77 16.87 -3.30
CA GLY A 43 13.89 16.42 -4.69
C GLY A 43 13.56 14.94 -4.90
N ASP A 44 13.76 14.08 -3.91
CA ASP A 44 13.40 12.66 -3.99
C ASP A 44 11.88 12.46 -3.97
N VAL A 45 11.17 13.18 -3.12
CA VAL A 45 9.69 13.21 -3.10
C VAL A 45 9.16 13.65 -4.46
N GLU A 46 9.67 14.78 -4.98
CA GLU A 46 9.24 15.31 -6.28
C GLU A 46 9.49 14.34 -7.43
N ARG A 47 10.61 13.60 -7.37
CA ARG A 47 10.95 12.56 -8.35
C ARG A 47 9.96 11.40 -8.28
N VAL A 48 9.76 10.81 -7.10
CA VAL A 48 8.83 9.68 -6.90
C VAL A 48 7.42 10.07 -7.34
N GLN A 49 6.91 11.21 -6.88
CA GLN A 49 5.56 11.66 -7.21
C GLN A 49 5.37 11.89 -8.72
N ARG A 50 6.40 12.37 -9.40
CA ARG A 50 6.38 12.52 -10.87
C ARG A 50 6.34 11.17 -11.57
N GLU A 51 7.15 10.20 -11.12
CA GLU A 51 7.23 8.86 -11.70
C GLU A 51 5.91 8.10 -11.60
N ILE A 52 5.16 8.28 -10.49
CA ILE A 52 3.85 7.66 -10.28
C ILE A 52 2.66 8.52 -10.72
N ALA A 53 2.91 9.65 -11.40
CA ALA A 53 1.89 10.62 -11.83
C ALA A 53 0.96 11.09 -10.69
N SER A 54 1.51 11.27 -9.49
CA SER A 54 0.81 11.74 -8.28
C SER A 54 1.25 13.16 -7.92
N PRO A 55 0.39 14.00 -7.33
CA PRO A 55 0.81 15.32 -6.86
C PRO A 55 1.74 15.22 -5.64
N VAL A 56 2.59 16.22 -5.44
CA VAL A 56 3.26 16.45 -4.15
C VAL A 56 2.21 17.01 -3.20
N TYR A 57 2.06 16.41 -2.03
CA TYR A 57 1.08 16.83 -1.05
C TYR A 57 1.54 18.08 -0.28
N ASP A 58 0.59 18.86 0.23
CA ASP A 58 0.85 20.04 1.02
C ASP A 58 1.59 19.68 2.32
N ILE A 59 2.45 20.60 2.77
CA ILE A 59 3.08 20.50 4.09
C ILE A 59 2.03 20.86 5.14
N GLY A 60 1.94 20.07 6.20
CA GLY A 60 0.97 20.26 7.26
C GLY A 60 1.44 19.75 8.61
N GLU A 61 0.65 20.06 9.62
CA GLU A 61 0.86 19.61 11.00
C GLU A 61 -0.22 18.60 11.41
N TYR A 62 0.16 17.70 12.30
CA TYR A 62 -0.78 16.76 12.91
C TYR A 62 -1.62 17.46 14.00
N HIS A 63 -2.93 17.31 13.95
CA HIS A 63 -3.88 17.98 14.85
C HIS A 63 -4.68 17.04 15.75
N GLY A 64 -4.37 15.75 15.76
CA GLY A 64 -5.01 14.80 16.67
C GLY A 64 -5.96 13.81 16.01
N ASP A 65 -6.12 13.87 14.68
CA ASP A 65 -7.01 12.97 13.94
C ASP A 65 -6.46 11.54 13.88
N ASP A 66 -7.31 10.61 13.44
CA ASP A 66 -6.96 9.21 13.27
C ASP A 66 -6.00 9.03 12.09
N ILE A 67 -4.86 8.34 12.34
CA ILE A 67 -3.86 8.00 11.32
C ILE A 67 -4.10 6.56 10.87
N PHE A 68 -4.33 6.36 9.58
CA PHE A 68 -4.56 5.04 9.00
C PHE A 68 -3.29 4.37 8.52
N MET A 69 -2.38 5.15 7.97
CA MET A 69 -1.06 4.73 7.50
C MET A 69 -0.16 5.94 7.32
N SER A 70 1.09 5.68 7.05
CA SER A 70 2.07 6.71 6.65
C SER A 70 2.88 6.20 5.47
N THR A 71 3.40 7.11 4.64
CA THR A 71 4.46 6.81 3.69
C THR A 71 5.73 7.54 4.14
N ILE A 72 6.88 6.87 4.07
CA ILE A 72 8.18 7.46 4.32
C ILE A 72 9.04 7.39 3.05
N PHE A 73 9.74 8.46 2.75
CA PHE A 73 10.66 8.53 1.61
C PHE A 73 12.09 8.37 2.09
N VAL A 74 12.61 7.16 1.92
CA VAL A 74 13.99 6.79 2.26
C VAL A 74 14.54 5.81 1.22
N PRO A 75 15.83 5.93 0.84
CA PRO A 75 16.45 4.98 -0.07
C PRO A 75 16.54 3.57 0.55
N ARG A 76 16.76 2.57 -0.32
CA ARG A 76 17.05 1.21 0.15
C ARG A 76 18.29 1.19 1.04
N GLY A 77 18.22 0.46 2.14
CA GLY A 77 19.27 0.38 3.16
C GLY A 77 19.16 1.41 4.28
N GLU A 78 18.22 2.37 4.17
CA GLU A 78 17.93 3.37 5.20
C GLU A 78 16.53 3.19 5.82
N GLU A 79 15.99 1.97 5.71
CA GLU A 79 14.68 1.62 6.26
C GLU A 79 14.60 1.91 7.75
N LYS A 80 13.46 2.45 8.16
CA LYS A 80 13.14 2.62 9.57
C LYS A 80 12.38 1.40 10.09
N ASN A 81 12.88 0.82 11.16
CA ASN A 81 12.19 -0.26 11.86
C ASN A 81 11.27 0.36 12.92
N PHE A 82 10.05 -0.14 12.97
CA PHE A 82 9.05 0.21 13.97
C PHE A 82 8.83 -0.98 14.91
N THR A 83 8.40 -0.70 16.14
CA THR A 83 8.24 -1.75 17.16
C THR A 83 7.14 -2.74 16.78
N ASN A 84 5.97 -2.24 16.36
CA ASN A 84 4.83 -3.08 16.01
C ASN A 84 4.21 -2.74 14.65
N LEU A 85 4.69 -1.72 13.94
CA LEU A 85 4.24 -1.41 12.59
C LEU A 85 5.06 -2.19 11.57
N VAL A 86 4.44 -2.51 10.46
CA VAL A 86 5.11 -3.11 9.31
C VAL A 86 5.33 -2.07 8.23
N SER A 87 6.35 -2.30 7.43
CA SER A 87 6.63 -1.47 6.28
C SER A 87 6.63 -2.31 5.01
N ALA A 88 6.08 -1.76 3.93
CA ALA A 88 6.07 -2.38 2.62
C ALA A 88 6.59 -1.39 1.57
N ARG A 89 7.69 -1.76 0.95
CA ARG A 89 8.32 -0.94 -0.08
C ARG A 89 7.59 -1.11 -1.41
N TRP A 90 7.33 -0.01 -2.07
CA TRP A 90 6.69 0.03 -3.39
C TRP A 90 7.50 0.85 -4.41
N HIS A 91 8.53 1.56 -3.95
CA HIS A 91 9.46 2.31 -4.80
C HIS A 91 10.87 2.29 -4.18
N ASP A 92 11.94 2.47 -4.96
CA ASP A 92 13.32 2.48 -4.44
C ASP A 92 13.56 3.54 -3.35
N LEU A 93 12.75 4.59 -3.36
CA LEU A 93 12.82 5.69 -2.40
C LEU A 93 11.60 5.81 -1.48
N ALA A 94 10.63 4.91 -1.55
CA ALA A 94 9.41 5.05 -0.77
C ALA A 94 8.87 3.72 -0.26
N MET A 95 8.28 3.76 0.93
CA MET A 95 7.63 2.62 1.56
C MET A 95 6.45 3.08 2.42
N ASP A 96 5.43 2.25 2.49
CA ASP A 96 4.28 2.47 3.35
C ASP A 96 4.51 1.85 4.73
N ILE A 97 3.94 2.48 5.76
CA ILE A 97 3.99 2.06 7.15
C ILE A 97 2.55 1.92 7.64
N PHE A 98 2.20 0.74 8.14
CA PHE A 98 0.84 0.41 8.56
C PHE A 98 0.81 -0.68 9.63
N LEU A 99 -0.37 -0.98 10.17
CA LEU A 99 -0.55 -2.05 11.16
C LEU A 99 -0.29 -3.44 10.54
N PRO A 100 0.29 -4.41 11.27
CA PRO A 100 0.61 -5.76 10.78
C PRO A 100 -0.58 -6.48 10.14
N ASP A 101 -1.77 -6.33 10.74
CA ASP A 101 -3.02 -6.90 10.23
C ASP A 101 -3.81 -5.89 9.38
N GLY A 102 -3.16 -4.87 8.89
CA GLY A 102 -3.72 -3.81 8.06
C GLY A 102 -3.50 -4.06 6.57
N GLY A 103 -3.44 -2.97 5.83
CA GLY A 103 -3.14 -3.00 4.40
C GLY A 103 -4.27 -3.54 3.54
N LYS A 104 -3.92 -3.92 2.30
CA LYS A 104 -4.89 -4.31 1.26
C LYS A 104 -5.69 -5.56 1.63
N VAL A 105 -5.04 -6.55 2.24
CA VAL A 105 -5.68 -7.81 2.67
C VAL A 105 -6.79 -7.59 3.67
N TYR A 106 -6.56 -6.73 4.66
CA TYR A 106 -7.59 -6.42 5.66
C TYR A 106 -8.87 -5.86 5.02
N GLY A 107 -8.73 -4.93 4.08
CA GLY A 107 -9.88 -4.37 3.36
C GLY A 107 -10.65 -5.43 2.58
N ILE A 108 -9.95 -6.32 1.88
CA ILE A 108 -10.55 -7.43 1.14
C ILE A 108 -11.27 -8.39 2.08
N GLN A 109 -10.64 -8.80 3.18
CA GLN A 109 -11.25 -9.68 4.19
C GLN A 109 -12.54 -9.09 4.75
N LYS A 110 -12.53 -7.81 5.14
CA LYS A 110 -13.72 -7.14 5.68
C LYS A 110 -14.84 -6.99 4.65
N PHE A 111 -14.49 -6.79 3.38
CA PHE A 111 -15.46 -6.82 2.31
C PHE A 111 -16.06 -8.21 2.12
N CYS A 112 -15.24 -9.25 2.04
CA CYS A 112 -15.68 -10.64 1.90
C CYS A 112 -16.58 -11.08 3.07
N GLU A 113 -16.18 -10.78 4.33
CA GLU A 113 -16.98 -11.07 5.51
C GLU A 113 -18.37 -10.41 5.43
N ARG A 114 -18.44 -9.15 5.00
CA ARG A 114 -19.70 -8.43 4.87
C ARG A 114 -20.61 -9.00 3.79
N GLU A 115 -20.03 -9.40 2.65
CA GLU A 115 -20.80 -9.92 1.51
C GLU A 115 -21.04 -11.45 1.58
N GLY A 116 -20.50 -12.12 2.61
CA GLY A 116 -20.60 -13.58 2.74
C GLY A 116 -19.82 -14.35 1.68
N LEU A 117 -18.71 -13.78 1.21
CA LEU A 117 -17.85 -14.35 0.18
C LEU A 117 -16.64 -15.04 0.84
N GLY A 118 -16.23 -16.20 0.29
CA GLY A 118 -14.95 -16.81 0.63
C GLY A 118 -13.80 -16.26 -0.22
N ARG A 119 -12.56 -16.52 0.21
CA ARG A 119 -11.35 -16.10 -0.52
C ARG A 119 -11.32 -16.64 -1.96
N GLU A 120 -11.93 -17.78 -2.19
CA GLU A 120 -12.06 -18.43 -3.52
C GLU A 120 -12.84 -17.60 -4.54
N SER A 121 -13.59 -16.59 -4.07
CA SER A 121 -14.31 -15.64 -4.95
C SER A 121 -13.49 -14.39 -5.27
N VAL A 122 -12.22 -14.33 -4.82
CA VAL A 122 -11.34 -13.17 -5.00
C VAL A 122 -10.29 -13.46 -6.05
N ILE A 123 -10.19 -12.60 -7.05
CA ILE A 123 -9.03 -12.50 -7.94
C ILE A 123 -8.30 -11.21 -7.57
N ALA A 124 -7.02 -11.30 -7.25
CA ALA A 124 -6.19 -10.15 -6.90
C ALA A 124 -5.10 -9.93 -7.95
N PHE A 125 -4.90 -8.68 -8.35
CA PHE A 125 -3.82 -8.25 -9.24
C PHE A 125 -2.84 -7.38 -8.47
N GLY A 126 -1.54 -7.62 -8.65
CA GLY A 126 -0.50 -6.86 -7.95
C GLY A 126 0.82 -6.82 -8.71
N ASP A 127 1.62 -5.80 -8.45
CA ASP A 127 2.93 -5.60 -9.08
C ASP A 127 4.04 -5.17 -8.11
N GLY A 128 3.74 -4.90 -6.85
CA GLY A 128 4.69 -4.45 -5.83
C GLY A 128 4.79 -5.38 -4.62
N ASP A 129 5.84 -5.19 -3.83
CA ASP A 129 6.06 -5.97 -2.59
C ASP A 129 4.89 -5.82 -1.60
N ASN A 130 4.21 -4.68 -1.60
CA ASN A 130 3.02 -4.41 -0.79
C ASN A 130 1.77 -5.18 -1.26
N ASP A 131 1.81 -5.87 -2.40
CA ASP A 131 0.72 -6.72 -2.92
C ASP A 131 0.89 -8.19 -2.57
N ILE A 132 2.07 -8.63 -2.15
CA ILE A 132 2.38 -10.04 -1.91
C ILE A 132 1.35 -10.69 -0.98
N GLN A 133 0.99 -10.03 0.13
CA GLN A 133 0.00 -10.58 1.05
C GLN A 133 -1.38 -10.73 0.42
N MET A 134 -1.78 -9.79 -0.43
CA MET A 134 -3.04 -9.81 -1.16
C MET A 134 -3.06 -10.93 -2.20
N LEU A 135 -1.98 -11.11 -2.95
CA LEU A 135 -1.83 -12.20 -3.93
C LEU A 135 -1.95 -13.58 -3.26
N ARG A 136 -1.25 -13.78 -2.13
CA ARG A 136 -1.32 -15.03 -1.35
C ARG A 136 -2.69 -15.30 -0.72
N PHE A 137 -3.40 -14.25 -0.35
CA PHE A 137 -4.72 -14.36 0.28
C PHE A 137 -5.79 -14.76 -0.72
N ALA A 138 -5.80 -14.20 -1.91
CA ALA A 138 -6.82 -14.41 -2.93
C ALA A 138 -7.02 -15.89 -3.28
N GLY A 139 -8.17 -16.23 -3.83
CA GLY A 139 -8.41 -17.53 -4.47
C GLY A 139 -7.58 -17.70 -5.74
N LEU A 140 -7.29 -16.57 -6.41
CA LEU A 140 -6.37 -16.49 -7.53
C LEU A 140 -5.58 -15.18 -7.45
N GLY A 141 -4.30 -15.29 -7.13
CA GLY A 141 -3.35 -14.20 -7.13
C GLY A 141 -2.65 -14.07 -8.48
N VAL A 142 -2.74 -12.91 -9.10
CA VAL A 142 -2.18 -12.61 -10.43
C VAL A 142 -1.13 -11.51 -10.32
N ALA A 143 0.13 -11.84 -10.59
CA ALA A 143 1.18 -10.84 -10.71
C ALA A 143 1.17 -10.20 -12.11
N MET A 144 1.37 -8.89 -12.16
CA MET A 144 1.53 -8.17 -13.42
C MET A 144 2.88 -8.52 -14.07
N GLY A 145 2.95 -8.51 -15.40
CA GLY A 145 4.17 -8.82 -16.14
C GLY A 145 5.35 -7.89 -15.84
N ASN A 146 5.09 -6.64 -15.45
CA ASN A 146 6.08 -5.67 -15.00
C ASN A 146 6.51 -5.84 -13.52
N ALA A 147 5.88 -6.74 -12.75
CA ALA A 147 6.24 -7.00 -11.36
C ALA A 147 7.66 -7.59 -11.24
N PRO A 148 8.38 -7.33 -10.13
CA PRO A 148 9.67 -7.96 -9.88
C PRO A 148 9.51 -9.47 -9.59
N ASP A 149 10.61 -10.22 -9.76
CA ASP A 149 10.59 -11.69 -9.68
C ASP A 149 10.10 -12.23 -8.34
N ASN A 150 10.40 -11.56 -7.23
CA ASN A 150 9.93 -11.94 -5.90
C ASN A 150 8.40 -11.82 -5.77
N VAL A 151 7.76 -10.85 -6.42
CA VAL A 151 6.30 -10.70 -6.45
C VAL A 151 5.67 -11.78 -7.36
N LYS A 152 6.27 -12.01 -8.54
CA LYS A 152 5.83 -13.06 -9.46
C LYS A 152 5.87 -14.44 -8.86
N ALA A 153 6.89 -14.73 -8.03
CA ALA A 153 7.05 -16.02 -7.33
C ALA A 153 5.95 -16.30 -6.28
N GLU A 154 5.21 -15.26 -5.86
CA GLU A 154 4.16 -15.35 -4.84
C GLU A 154 2.74 -15.38 -5.41
N ALA A 155 2.62 -15.31 -6.73
CA ALA A 155 1.34 -15.35 -7.44
C ALA A 155 1.07 -16.73 -8.04
N ASP A 156 -0.21 -17.05 -8.21
CA ASP A 156 -0.65 -18.27 -8.89
C ASP A 156 -0.47 -18.17 -10.42
N TYR A 157 -0.53 -16.94 -10.95
CA TYR A 157 -0.41 -16.65 -12.38
C TYR A 157 0.33 -15.34 -12.62
N VAL A 158 1.07 -15.27 -13.71
CA VAL A 158 1.71 -14.02 -14.19
C VAL A 158 1.06 -13.64 -15.51
N THR A 159 0.48 -12.44 -15.55
CA THR A 159 -0.13 -11.88 -16.76
C THR A 159 0.84 -10.96 -17.50
N ASP A 160 0.40 -10.34 -18.58
CA ASP A 160 1.16 -9.34 -19.33
C ASP A 160 1.38 -8.06 -18.49
N PRO A 161 2.34 -7.20 -18.89
CA PRO A 161 2.55 -5.90 -18.26
C PRO A 161 1.30 -5.01 -18.29
N VAL A 162 1.25 -4.02 -17.40
CA VAL A 162 0.14 -3.05 -17.32
C VAL A 162 -0.06 -2.30 -18.64
N ASP A 163 1.02 -1.98 -19.35
CA ASP A 163 1.00 -1.27 -20.64
C ASP A 163 0.52 -2.15 -21.81
N GLU A 164 0.32 -3.43 -21.58
CA GLU A 164 -0.12 -4.43 -22.56
C GLU A 164 -1.49 -5.06 -22.21
N ASP A 165 -2.31 -4.33 -21.47
CA ASP A 165 -3.65 -4.75 -21.05
C ASP A 165 -3.69 -6.08 -20.25
N GLY A 166 -2.66 -6.31 -19.42
CA GLY A 166 -2.48 -7.57 -18.68
C GLY A 166 -3.68 -7.99 -17.83
N ILE A 167 -4.35 -7.02 -17.17
CA ILE A 167 -5.55 -7.30 -16.35
C ILE A 167 -6.69 -7.81 -17.24
N GLU A 168 -6.98 -7.13 -18.34
CA GLU A 168 -8.05 -7.50 -19.26
C GLU A 168 -7.80 -8.89 -19.86
N LYS A 169 -6.59 -9.13 -20.36
CA LYS A 169 -6.19 -10.43 -20.94
C LYS A 169 -6.34 -11.58 -19.95
N ALA A 170 -5.92 -11.37 -18.70
CA ALA A 170 -6.08 -12.39 -17.66
C ALA A 170 -7.57 -12.68 -17.37
N LEU A 171 -8.39 -11.64 -17.22
CA LEU A 171 -9.82 -11.79 -16.95
C LEU A 171 -10.57 -12.49 -18.11
N ILE A 172 -10.20 -12.20 -19.37
CA ILE A 172 -10.69 -12.93 -20.55
C ILE A 172 -10.23 -14.38 -20.51
N GLY A 173 -8.93 -14.61 -20.25
CA GLY A 173 -8.35 -15.95 -20.17
C GLY A 173 -8.98 -16.85 -19.09
N PHE A 174 -9.41 -16.26 -17.99
CA PHE A 174 -10.15 -16.95 -16.91
C PHE A 174 -11.65 -17.03 -17.14
N GLY A 175 -12.17 -16.44 -18.24
CA GLY A 175 -13.58 -16.44 -18.56
C GLY A 175 -14.46 -15.58 -17.66
N VAL A 176 -13.87 -14.59 -17.00
CA VAL A 176 -14.57 -13.65 -16.10
C VAL A 176 -15.28 -12.57 -16.92
N ILE A 177 -14.65 -12.12 -18.00
CA ILE A 177 -15.21 -11.17 -18.97
C ILE A 177 -15.07 -11.70 -20.40
N GLN A 178 -15.78 -11.06 -21.35
CA GLN A 178 -15.79 -11.42 -22.78
C GLN A 178 -15.12 -10.34 -23.62
#